data_69a2c47c44d06dc7bf8bfd48ab9c9a85
#
_entry.id   69a2c47c44d06dc7bf8bfd48ab9c9a85
#
_cell.length_a   1.000
_cell.length_b   1.000
_cell.length_c   1.000
_cell.angle_alpha   90.00
_cell.angle_beta   90.00
_cell.angle_gamma   90.00
#
_symmetry.space_group_name_H-M   'P 1'
#
loop_
_entity.id
_entity.type
_entity.pdbx_description
1 polymer ?
#
loop_
_entity_poly.entity_id
_entity_poly.type
_entity_poly.pdbx_seq_one_letter_code
_entity_poly.pdbx_strand_id
1 'polypeptide(L)'
;MYLLDTNHCSQAILGNVNVLHRLAEVENSVITTCTIVQGELIDMAERSQRKENNLALIHRFLTGIYSHNIDGSTATIYGQLKAALFNQFAPKEKSKRRKTKITDLGFDENDLWIAAVALQHGLIVVSADSDFQRIQQVRTLSVESWL
;
A
#
# COMPACT_ATOMS: atom_id res chain seq x y z
N MET A 1 -12.03 -8.46 -4.35
CA MET A 1 -11.71 -7.65 -3.15
C MET A 1 -10.51 -6.77 -3.44
N TYR A 2 -10.58 -5.52 -3.02
CA TYR A 2 -9.58 -4.49 -3.30
C TYR A 2 -8.94 -3.99 -2.02
N LEU A 3 -7.64 -3.66 -2.09
CA LEU A 3 -6.91 -2.96 -1.05
C LEU A 3 -6.45 -1.61 -1.60
N LEU A 4 -7.00 -0.53 -1.07
CA LEU A 4 -6.61 0.83 -1.46
C LEU A 4 -5.32 1.22 -0.73
N ASP A 5 -4.35 1.75 -1.47
CA ASP A 5 -3.16 2.37 -0.92
C ASP A 5 -3.47 3.74 -0.28
N THR A 6 -2.47 4.36 0.31
CA THR A 6 -2.61 5.65 1.01
C THR A 6 -3.09 6.76 0.08
N ASN A 7 -2.56 6.81 -1.15
CA ASN A 7 -2.94 7.85 -2.10
C ASN A 7 -4.40 7.70 -2.54
N HIS A 8 -4.85 6.49 -2.88
CA HIS A 8 -6.24 6.25 -3.27
C HIS A 8 -7.22 6.46 -2.11
N CYS A 9 -6.86 6.07 -0.88
CA CYS A 9 -7.65 6.42 0.31
C CYS A 9 -7.76 7.95 0.48
N SER A 10 -6.66 8.66 0.37
CA SER A 10 -6.64 10.13 0.45
C SER A 10 -7.51 10.76 -0.63
N GLN A 11 -7.39 10.29 -1.88
CA GLN A 11 -8.19 10.79 -2.99
C GLN A 11 -9.68 10.49 -2.81
N ALA A 12 -10.04 9.34 -2.27
CA ALA A 12 -11.43 9.01 -1.93
C ALA A 12 -11.99 9.98 -0.86
N ILE A 13 -11.21 10.25 0.19
CA ILE A 13 -11.57 11.18 1.27
C ILE A 13 -11.77 12.61 0.72
N LEU A 14 -10.92 13.02 -0.23
CA LEU A 14 -10.99 14.35 -0.87
C LEU A 14 -12.06 14.46 -1.94
N GLY A 15 -12.74 13.36 -2.29
CA GLY A 15 -13.82 13.37 -3.27
C GLY A 15 -13.36 13.35 -4.73
N ASN A 16 -12.18 12.77 -5.03
CA ASN A 16 -11.71 12.60 -6.40
C ASN A 16 -12.75 11.87 -7.26
N VAL A 17 -13.15 12.47 -8.35
CA VAL A 17 -14.26 12.00 -9.19
C VAL A 17 -13.99 10.62 -9.78
N ASN A 18 -12.77 10.37 -10.26
CA ASN A 18 -12.41 9.07 -10.86
C ASN A 18 -12.45 7.94 -9.83
N VAL A 19 -11.90 8.20 -8.62
CA VAL A 19 -11.90 7.23 -7.53
C VAL A 19 -13.33 6.94 -7.06
N LEU A 20 -14.14 7.97 -6.87
CA LEU A 20 -15.55 7.81 -6.47
C LEU A 20 -16.38 7.09 -7.53
N HIS A 21 -16.16 7.39 -8.81
CA HIS A 21 -16.83 6.71 -9.91
C HIS A 21 -16.46 5.21 -9.91
N ARG A 22 -15.18 4.90 -9.77
CA ARG A 22 -14.70 3.52 -9.73
C ARG A 22 -15.23 2.76 -8.50
N LEU A 23 -15.28 3.40 -7.33
CA LEU A 23 -15.90 2.82 -6.14
C LEU A 23 -17.37 2.46 -6.38
N ALA A 24 -18.12 3.31 -7.07
CA ALA A 24 -19.51 3.03 -7.43
C ALA A 24 -19.65 1.86 -8.43
N GLU A 25 -18.74 1.75 -9.42
CA GLU A 25 -18.73 0.63 -10.36
C GLU A 25 -18.47 -0.73 -9.69
N VAL A 26 -17.65 -0.74 -8.64
CA VAL A 26 -17.29 -1.95 -7.90
C VAL A 26 -18.07 -2.10 -6.58
N GLU A 27 -19.24 -1.48 -6.48
CA GLU A 27 -20.08 -1.46 -5.25
C GLU A 27 -20.35 -2.84 -4.64
N ASN A 28 -20.42 -3.88 -5.48
CA ASN A 28 -20.62 -5.26 -5.04
C ASN A 28 -19.32 -5.94 -4.58
N SER A 29 -18.18 -5.25 -4.63
CA SER A 29 -16.88 -5.76 -4.20
C SER A 29 -16.55 -5.28 -2.80
N VAL A 30 -15.77 -6.08 -2.09
CA VAL A 30 -15.25 -5.68 -0.76
C VAL A 30 -14.06 -4.75 -0.97
N ILE A 31 -14.18 -3.54 -0.45
CA ILE A 31 -13.13 -2.53 -0.44
C ILE A 31 -12.47 -2.53 0.93
N THR A 32 -11.15 -2.64 0.94
CA THR A 32 -10.36 -2.71 2.18
C THR A 32 -9.16 -1.79 2.12
N THR A 33 -8.49 -1.66 3.25
CA THR A 33 -7.16 -1.06 3.39
C THR A 33 -6.36 -1.87 4.42
N CYS A 34 -5.28 -1.33 4.98
CA CYS A 34 -4.51 -1.98 6.03
C CYS A 34 -3.98 -0.96 7.06
N THR A 35 -3.50 -1.49 8.18
CA THR A 35 -2.99 -0.65 9.29
C THR A 35 -1.77 0.19 8.91
N ILE A 36 -0.98 -0.21 7.91
CA ILE A 36 0.11 0.61 7.37
C ILE A 36 -0.44 1.87 6.72
N VAL A 37 -1.44 1.73 5.84
CA VAL A 37 -2.13 2.86 5.20
C VAL A 37 -2.79 3.76 6.24
N GLN A 38 -3.43 3.19 7.25
CA GLN A 38 -3.99 3.96 8.37
C GLN A 38 -2.91 4.83 9.03
N GLY A 39 -1.74 4.25 9.32
CA GLY A 39 -0.62 4.99 9.93
C GLY A 39 -0.15 6.15 9.04
N GLU A 40 -0.04 5.95 7.74
CA GLU A 40 0.35 6.99 6.79
C GLU A 40 -0.68 8.12 6.69
N LEU A 41 -1.96 7.77 6.64
CA LEU A 41 -3.04 8.77 6.62
C LEU A 41 -3.04 9.62 7.89
N ILE A 42 -2.86 9.00 9.05
CA ILE A 42 -2.77 9.70 10.35
C ILE A 42 -1.54 10.63 10.36
N ASP A 43 -0.37 10.14 9.92
CA ASP A 43 0.85 10.96 9.84
C ASP A 43 0.65 12.20 8.94
N MET A 44 0.02 12.02 7.78
CA MET A 44 -0.31 13.14 6.88
C MET A 44 -1.21 14.18 7.56
N ALA A 45 -2.23 13.76 8.28
CA ALA A 45 -3.14 14.65 9.00
C ALA A 45 -2.46 15.38 10.16
N GLU A 46 -1.63 14.65 10.94
CA GLU A 46 -0.88 15.21 12.07
C GLU A 46 0.07 16.34 11.66
N ARG A 47 0.64 16.26 10.45
CA ARG A 47 1.52 17.28 9.87
C ARG A 47 0.77 18.38 9.12
N SER A 48 -0.53 18.27 8.93
CA SER A 48 -1.31 19.23 8.15
C SER A 48 -1.70 20.45 8.98
N GLN A 49 -1.99 21.58 8.29
CA GLN A 49 -2.48 22.78 8.94
C GLN A 49 -3.90 22.62 9.50
N ARG A 50 -4.71 21.73 8.90
CA ARG A 50 -6.09 21.43 9.32
C ARG A 50 -6.15 20.08 10.03
N LYS A 51 -5.23 19.87 10.96
CA LYS A 51 -5.04 18.59 11.66
C LYS A 51 -6.33 17.98 12.17
N GLU A 52 -7.09 18.70 12.99
CA GLU A 52 -8.32 18.17 13.62
C GLU A 52 -9.38 17.79 12.59
N ASN A 53 -9.59 18.66 11.60
CA ASN A 53 -10.53 18.39 10.52
C ASN A 53 -10.11 17.17 9.69
N ASN A 54 -8.84 17.07 9.34
CA ASN A 54 -8.31 15.96 8.54
C ASN A 54 -8.36 14.65 9.30
N LEU A 55 -8.02 14.64 10.60
CA LEU A 55 -8.17 13.46 11.45
C LEU A 55 -9.62 12.99 11.53
N ALA A 56 -10.58 13.91 11.68
CA ALA A 56 -11.99 13.56 11.70
C ALA A 56 -12.46 12.90 10.39
N LEU A 57 -12.02 13.44 9.23
CA LEU A 57 -12.33 12.87 7.92
C LEU A 57 -11.73 11.46 7.76
N ILE A 58 -10.48 11.26 8.18
CA ILE A 58 -9.80 9.96 8.12
C ILE A 58 -10.50 8.96 9.02
N HIS A 59 -10.82 9.31 10.26
CA HIS A 59 -11.53 8.42 11.17
C HIS A 59 -12.90 8.02 10.61
N ARG A 60 -13.65 8.96 10.04
CA ARG A 60 -14.93 8.68 9.39
C ARG A 60 -14.77 7.70 8.23
N PHE A 61 -13.78 7.90 7.39
CA PHE A 61 -13.48 6.99 6.27
C PHE A 61 -13.13 5.59 6.77
N LEU A 62 -12.24 5.48 7.75
CA LEU A 62 -11.79 4.20 8.29
C LEU A 62 -12.89 3.41 9.00
N THR A 63 -13.93 4.06 9.54
CA THR A 63 -15.10 3.36 10.11
C THR A 63 -15.96 2.68 9.05
N GLY A 64 -15.90 3.14 7.80
CA GLY A 64 -16.65 2.60 6.68
C GLY A 64 -15.93 1.54 5.84
N ILE A 65 -14.67 1.21 6.18
CA ILE A 65 -13.82 0.31 5.41
C ILE A 65 -13.13 -0.69 6.34
N TYR A 66 -12.96 -1.95 5.87
CA TYR A 66 -12.21 -2.93 6.64
C TYR A 66 -10.71 -2.68 6.52
N SER A 67 -10.02 -2.64 7.66
CA SER A 67 -8.56 -2.48 7.73
C SER A 67 -7.89 -3.79 8.17
N HIS A 68 -7.09 -4.37 7.30
CA HIS A 68 -6.31 -5.57 7.62
C HIS A 68 -5.17 -5.25 8.56
N ASN A 69 -5.01 -6.07 9.61
CA ASN A 69 -3.89 -5.96 10.53
C ASN A 69 -2.64 -6.66 9.97
N ILE A 70 -1.48 -6.20 10.43
CA ILE A 70 -0.21 -6.89 10.21
C ILE A 70 -0.07 -7.98 11.28
N ASP A 71 0.13 -9.21 10.84
CA ASP A 71 0.34 -10.37 11.72
C ASP A 71 1.60 -11.17 11.34
N GLY A 72 1.82 -12.31 11.99
CA GLY A 72 2.98 -13.15 11.72
C GLY A 72 3.03 -13.69 10.29
N SER A 73 1.89 -13.99 9.69
CA SER A 73 1.80 -14.43 8.29
C SER A 73 2.17 -13.31 7.33
N THR A 74 1.71 -12.09 7.61
CA THR A 74 2.11 -10.89 6.85
C THR A 74 3.62 -10.68 6.92
N ALA A 75 4.19 -10.78 8.11
CA ALA A 75 5.63 -10.61 8.33
C ALA A 75 6.46 -11.63 7.55
N THR A 76 6.02 -12.88 7.49
CA THR A 76 6.67 -13.93 6.69
C THR A 76 6.67 -13.57 5.20
N ILE A 77 5.53 -13.17 4.67
CA ILE A 77 5.39 -12.78 3.26
C ILE A 77 6.25 -11.53 2.96
N TYR A 78 6.21 -10.54 3.84
CA TYR A 78 7.06 -9.34 3.73
C TYR A 78 8.55 -9.70 3.64
N GLY A 79 9.05 -10.56 4.52
CA GLY A 79 10.45 -10.99 4.51
C GLY A 79 10.84 -11.71 3.22
N GLN A 80 9.98 -12.62 2.75
CA GLN A 80 10.17 -13.32 1.47
C GLN A 80 10.16 -12.37 0.27
N LEU A 81 9.22 -11.43 0.24
CA LEU A 81 9.11 -10.42 -0.80
C LEU A 81 10.34 -9.52 -0.84
N LYS A 82 10.74 -9.00 0.31
CA LYS A 82 11.93 -8.13 0.44
C LYS A 82 13.19 -8.83 -0.06
N ALA A 83 13.39 -10.11 0.32
CA ALA A 83 14.51 -10.91 -0.15
C ALA A 83 14.47 -11.13 -1.67
N ALA A 84 13.31 -11.41 -2.25
CA ALA A 84 13.15 -11.61 -3.69
C ALA A 84 13.46 -10.32 -4.47
N LEU A 85 12.98 -9.17 -4.00
CA LEU A 85 13.28 -7.85 -4.60
C LEU A 85 14.77 -7.51 -4.49
N PHE A 86 15.36 -7.77 -3.34
CA PHE A 86 16.80 -7.57 -3.16
C PHE A 86 17.61 -8.44 -4.12
N ASN A 87 17.27 -9.70 -4.28
CA ASN A 87 17.92 -10.61 -5.22
C ASN A 87 17.79 -10.16 -6.68
N GLN A 88 16.63 -9.57 -7.04
CA GLN A 88 16.37 -9.11 -8.41
C GLN A 88 17.09 -7.80 -8.74
N PHE A 89 17.14 -6.84 -7.81
CA PHE A 89 17.52 -5.46 -8.09
C PHE A 89 18.84 -5.02 -7.46
N ALA A 90 19.35 -5.71 -6.43
CA ALA A 90 20.59 -5.32 -5.77
C ALA A 90 21.83 -5.59 -6.66
N PRO A 91 22.91 -4.83 -6.46
CA PRO A 91 24.17 -5.09 -7.14
C PRO A 91 24.67 -6.51 -6.87
N LYS A 92 25.29 -7.15 -7.88
CA LYS A 92 25.85 -8.51 -7.76
C LYS A 92 27.18 -8.54 -7.03
N GLU A 93 27.94 -7.44 -7.08
CA GLU A 93 29.22 -7.31 -6.39
C GLU A 93 29.04 -7.35 -4.87
N LYS A 94 29.73 -8.28 -4.18
CA LYS A 94 29.55 -8.54 -2.74
C LYS A 94 29.75 -7.31 -1.86
N SER A 95 30.76 -6.48 -2.13
CA SER A 95 31.06 -5.29 -1.33
C SER A 95 29.96 -4.23 -1.42
N LYS A 96 29.41 -4.01 -2.61
CA LYS A 96 28.27 -3.11 -2.84
C LYS A 96 26.99 -3.70 -2.29
N ARG A 97 26.74 -5.00 -2.49
CA ARG A 97 25.56 -5.71 -2.01
C ARG A 97 25.37 -5.65 -0.49
N ARG A 98 26.46 -5.79 0.27
CA ARG A 98 26.43 -5.70 1.75
C ARG A 98 25.96 -4.34 2.27
N LYS A 99 26.25 -3.27 1.54
CA LYS A 99 25.90 -1.88 1.91
C LYS A 99 24.55 -1.44 1.39
N THR A 100 23.94 -2.21 0.50
CA THR A 100 22.67 -1.86 -0.16
C THR A 100 21.50 -2.18 0.74
N LYS A 101 20.62 -1.19 0.93
CA LYS A 101 19.33 -1.33 1.58
C LYS A 101 18.22 -1.38 0.52
N ILE A 102 17.06 -1.90 0.88
CA ILE A 102 15.90 -1.92 -0.04
C ILE A 102 15.50 -0.51 -0.49
N THR A 103 15.64 0.48 0.39
CA THR A 103 15.38 1.89 0.08
C THR A 103 16.37 2.47 -0.91
N ASP A 104 17.62 1.99 -0.94
CA ASP A 104 18.62 2.39 -1.94
C ASP A 104 18.24 1.91 -3.36
N LEU A 105 17.40 0.88 -3.44
CA LEU A 105 16.84 0.36 -4.68
C LEU A 105 15.60 1.12 -5.14
N GLY A 106 15.19 2.14 -4.39
CA GLY A 106 14.05 3.01 -4.69
C GLY A 106 12.70 2.46 -4.24
N PHE A 107 12.67 1.44 -3.37
CA PHE A 107 11.43 0.94 -2.78
C PHE A 107 11.08 1.67 -1.48
N ASP A 108 9.80 1.96 -1.29
CA ASP A 108 9.27 2.33 0.01
C ASP A 108 8.97 1.06 0.83
N GLU A 109 9.46 1.02 2.07
CA GLU A 109 9.22 -0.11 2.98
C GLU A 109 7.72 -0.34 3.23
N ASN A 110 6.93 0.74 3.30
CA ASN A 110 5.49 0.64 3.53
C ASN A 110 4.78 -0.03 2.34
N ASP A 111 5.21 0.22 1.11
CA ASP A 111 4.64 -0.44 -0.07
C ASP A 111 4.90 -1.95 -0.06
N LEU A 112 6.04 -2.38 0.47
CA LEU A 112 6.31 -3.80 0.67
C LEU A 112 5.34 -4.43 1.68
N TRP A 113 5.05 -3.73 2.78
CA TRP A 113 4.05 -4.20 3.76
C TRP A 113 2.64 -4.25 3.18
N ILE A 114 2.24 -3.22 2.42
CA ILE A 114 0.94 -3.18 1.74
C ILE A 114 0.83 -4.35 0.74
N ALA A 115 1.87 -4.59 -0.05
CA ALA A 115 1.92 -5.73 -0.96
C ALA A 115 1.85 -7.06 -0.23
N ALA A 116 2.52 -7.19 0.92
CA ALA A 116 2.47 -8.41 1.74
C ALA A 116 1.05 -8.70 2.25
N VAL A 117 0.32 -7.67 2.69
CA VAL A 117 -1.10 -7.80 3.08
C VAL A 117 -1.94 -8.27 1.89
N ALA A 118 -1.75 -7.66 0.72
CA ALA A 118 -2.51 -8.02 -0.47
C ALA A 118 -2.22 -9.47 -0.90
N LEU A 119 -0.98 -9.90 -0.86
CA LEU A 119 -0.57 -11.29 -1.16
C LEU A 119 -1.16 -12.28 -0.14
N GLN A 120 -1.16 -11.93 1.14
CA GLN A 120 -1.72 -12.77 2.21
C GLN A 120 -3.21 -13.04 2.01
N HIS A 121 -3.96 -12.04 1.60
CA HIS A 121 -5.43 -12.10 1.53
C HIS A 121 -5.97 -12.22 0.09
N GLY A 122 -5.11 -12.33 -0.91
CA GLY A 122 -5.52 -12.44 -2.31
C GLY A 122 -6.26 -11.20 -2.82
N LEU A 123 -5.78 -10.00 -2.45
CA LEU A 123 -6.40 -8.73 -2.78
C LEU A 123 -5.78 -8.09 -4.03
N ILE A 124 -6.59 -7.32 -4.75
CA ILE A 124 -6.12 -6.43 -5.81
C ILE A 124 -5.66 -5.13 -5.15
N VAL A 125 -4.40 -4.77 -5.31
CA VAL A 125 -3.87 -3.49 -4.84
C VAL A 125 -4.36 -2.38 -5.77
N VAL A 126 -4.92 -1.34 -5.20
CA VAL A 126 -5.30 -0.13 -5.94
C VAL A 126 -4.25 0.95 -5.65
N SER A 127 -3.36 1.14 -6.61
CA SER A 127 -2.23 2.07 -6.51
C SER A 127 -1.77 2.54 -7.89
N ALA A 128 -1.29 3.78 -7.95
CA ALA A 128 -0.57 4.33 -9.10
C ALA A 128 0.95 4.29 -8.92
N ASP A 129 1.45 3.79 -7.79
CA ASP A 129 2.88 3.76 -7.49
C ASP A 129 3.60 2.68 -8.30
N SER A 130 4.75 3.05 -8.86
CA SER A 130 5.60 2.17 -9.67
C SER A 130 6.21 1.01 -8.87
N ASP A 131 6.30 1.11 -7.54
CA ASP A 131 6.83 0.06 -6.69
C ASP A 131 6.01 -1.24 -6.85
N PHE A 132 4.70 -1.15 -6.93
CA PHE A 132 3.85 -2.33 -7.13
C PHE A 132 4.07 -3.00 -8.50
N GLN A 133 4.35 -2.22 -9.55
CA GLN A 133 4.72 -2.77 -10.86
C GLN A 133 6.07 -3.51 -10.80
N ARG A 134 7.02 -2.98 -10.05
CA ARG A 134 8.33 -3.63 -9.84
C ARG A 134 8.19 -4.90 -9.00
N ILE A 135 7.31 -4.90 -7.99
CA ILE A 135 6.97 -6.09 -7.19
C ILE A 135 6.40 -7.21 -8.05
N GLN A 136 5.60 -6.87 -9.07
CA GLN A 136 5.05 -7.85 -10.03
C GLN A 136 6.13 -8.63 -10.79
N GLN A 137 7.36 -8.14 -10.85
CA GLN A 137 8.47 -8.85 -11.48
C GLN A 137 8.96 -10.06 -10.67
N VAL A 138 8.68 -10.10 -9.38
CA VAL A 138 9.13 -11.19 -8.48
C VAL A 138 7.98 -11.99 -7.85
N ARG A 139 6.77 -11.43 -7.82
CA ARG A 139 5.58 -12.09 -7.25
C ARG A 139 4.34 -11.77 -8.08
N THR A 140 3.46 -12.76 -8.19
CA THR A 140 2.14 -12.54 -8.81
C THR A 140 1.29 -11.68 -7.89
N LEU A 141 1.13 -10.42 -8.25
CA LEU A 141 0.33 -9.41 -7.55
C LEU A 141 -0.61 -8.73 -8.54
N SER A 142 -1.90 -8.66 -8.21
CA SER A 142 -2.86 -7.91 -9.03
C SER A 142 -2.82 -6.44 -8.60
N VAL A 143 -2.67 -5.55 -9.57
CA VAL A 143 -2.59 -4.09 -9.34
C VAL A 143 -3.48 -3.38 -10.34
N GLU A 144 -4.26 -2.41 -9.85
CA GLU A 144 -5.05 -1.47 -10.66
C GLU A 144 -4.74 -0.03 -10.21
N SER A 145 -4.97 0.95 -11.10
CA SER A 145 -5.02 2.37 -10.73
C SER A 145 -6.39 2.93 -11.07
N TRP A 146 -6.93 3.75 -10.18
CA TRP A 146 -8.21 4.45 -10.34
C TRP A 146 -8.03 5.97 -10.49
N LEU A 147 -6.77 6.43 -10.65
CA LEU A 147 -6.41 7.83 -10.88
C LEU A 147 -6.15 8.11 -12.36
#